data_e6e9ae3a719ddd430b7db414229a8800
#
_entry.id   e6e9ae3a719ddd430b7db414229a8800
#
_cell.length_a   1.000
_cell.length_b   1.000
_cell.length_c   1.000
_cell.angle_alpha   90.00
_cell.angle_beta   90.00
_cell.angle_gamma   90.00
#
_symmetry.space_group_name_H-M   'P 1'
#
loop_
_entity.id
_entity.type
_entity.pdbx_description
1 polymer ?
#
loop_
_entity_poly.entity_id
_entity_poly.type
_entity_poly.pdbx_seq_one_letter_code
_entity_poly.pdbx_strand_id
1 'polypeptide(L)'
;MPAFDLGLNRDGGLTHVIDKGLGPRAWEDVLETSGDYIDIVKLGWGTAYVTPNLERKLEVLKGKPVVLGGTFFEVVHSQGKLEEYKRWLGELGLTHVELSDGVIDLPRERKLELIEDFARDFIVLSEVGSKDAEAVFAPYQWVEWIKGELEAGAWKVITEGREGGTAGIYRPTGEMRTGLVDEIAHEVDVADLIFEAPSKGSQAWFVKQFGPAVNLGNIPPEEVIPLETLRLGLRADTLKEVLPGEDLPVS
;
A
#
# COMPACT_ATOMS: atom_id res chain seq x y z
N MET A 1 -4.08 3.32 -27.81
CA MET A 1 -5.32 2.52 -27.68
C MET A 1 -5.13 1.21 -28.41
N PRO A 2 -5.59 0.05 -27.86
CA PRO A 2 -5.50 -1.21 -28.59
C PRO A 2 -6.29 -1.15 -29.91
N ALA A 3 -5.93 -2.00 -30.86
CA ALA A 3 -6.58 -2.03 -32.18
C ALA A 3 -8.02 -2.58 -32.14
N PHE A 4 -8.46 -3.11 -30.99
CA PHE A 4 -9.81 -3.61 -30.74
C PHE A 4 -10.16 -3.38 -29.26
N ASP A 5 -11.45 -3.19 -28.99
CA ASP A 5 -11.98 -2.99 -27.66
C ASP A 5 -12.51 -4.32 -27.10
N LEU A 6 -11.98 -4.73 -25.95
CA LEU A 6 -12.46 -5.90 -25.21
C LEU A 6 -13.55 -5.56 -24.20
N GLY A 7 -13.90 -4.28 -24.04
CA GLY A 7 -14.87 -3.82 -23.05
C GLY A 7 -14.37 -3.98 -21.60
N LEU A 8 -13.05 -4.12 -21.39
CA LEU A 8 -12.45 -4.32 -20.08
C LEU A 8 -12.12 -2.97 -19.48
N ASN A 9 -12.67 -2.72 -18.29
CA ASN A 9 -12.44 -1.50 -17.50
C ASN A 9 -11.99 -1.87 -16.10
N ARG A 10 -11.12 -1.05 -15.52
CA ARG A 10 -10.77 -1.08 -14.11
C ARG A 10 -11.77 -0.22 -13.34
N ASP A 11 -12.62 -0.88 -12.54
CA ASP A 11 -13.62 -0.22 -11.69
C ASP A 11 -13.11 -0.13 -10.23
N GLY A 12 -12.13 0.74 -9.97
CA GLY A 12 -11.60 0.95 -8.62
C GLY A 12 -10.32 0.17 -8.32
N GLY A 13 -10.00 0.03 -7.03
CA GLY A 13 -8.78 -0.59 -6.53
C GLY A 13 -7.56 0.34 -6.60
N LEU A 14 -6.97 0.65 -5.46
CA LEU A 14 -5.76 1.47 -5.39
C LEU A 14 -4.52 0.63 -5.72
N THR A 15 -3.61 1.21 -6.49
CA THR A 15 -2.24 0.71 -6.68
C THR A 15 -1.28 1.65 -5.96
N HIS A 16 -0.82 1.22 -4.80
CA HIS A 16 0.13 1.94 -3.96
C HIS A 16 1.54 1.41 -4.23
N VAL A 17 2.33 2.21 -4.95
CA VAL A 17 3.65 1.84 -5.48
C VAL A 17 4.76 2.18 -4.50
N ILE A 18 5.70 1.27 -4.26
CA ILE A 18 6.88 1.54 -3.43
C ILE A 18 8.09 1.94 -4.28
N ASP A 19 8.58 3.17 -4.08
CA ASP A 19 9.85 3.66 -4.63
C ASP A 19 10.99 3.34 -3.66
N LYS A 20 11.92 2.51 -4.10
CA LYS A 20 13.12 2.12 -3.33
C LYS A 20 14.35 2.97 -3.70
N GLY A 21 14.16 4.12 -4.37
CA GLY A 21 15.25 5.04 -4.69
C GLY A 21 15.42 5.32 -6.18
N LEU A 22 14.35 5.20 -6.98
CA LEU A 22 14.40 5.60 -8.39
C LEU A 22 14.75 7.09 -8.53
N GLY A 23 15.55 7.40 -9.54
CA GLY A 23 15.84 8.78 -9.92
C GLY A 23 14.66 9.43 -10.65
N PRO A 24 14.63 10.80 -10.75
CA PRO A 24 13.56 11.50 -11.43
C PRO A 24 13.30 11.03 -12.86
N ARG A 25 14.34 10.76 -13.65
CA ARG A 25 14.20 10.28 -15.04
C ARG A 25 13.56 8.91 -15.14
N ALA A 26 13.88 8.00 -14.23
CA ALA A 26 13.23 6.69 -14.18
C ALA A 26 11.75 6.82 -13.83
N TRP A 27 11.38 7.79 -12.99
CA TRP A 27 9.98 8.10 -12.72
C TRP A 27 9.27 8.74 -13.92
N GLU A 28 9.94 9.58 -14.73
CA GLU A 28 9.39 10.08 -16.01
C GLU A 28 9.00 8.87 -16.90
N ASP A 29 9.90 7.88 -17.07
CA ASP A 29 9.64 6.67 -17.86
C ASP A 29 8.51 5.82 -17.28
N VAL A 30 8.45 5.64 -15.95
CA VAL A 30 7.39 4.90 -15.26
C VAL A 30 6.03 5.58 -15.46
N LEU A 31 5.96 6.90 -15.30
CA LEU A 31 4.71 7.65 -15.44
C LEU A 31 4.22 7.68 -16.89
N GLU A 32 5.11 7.77 -17.88
CA GLU A 32 4.74 7.66 -19.29
C GLU A 32 4.12 6.29 -19.61
N THR A 33 4.64 5.23 -18.99
CA THR A 33 4.22 3.85 -19.29
C THR A 33 3.01 3.41 -18.48
N SER A 34 2.94 3.74 -17.20
CA SER A 34 2.00 3.15 -16.23
C SER A 34 1.36 4.17 -15.29
N GLY A 35 1.57 5.46 -15.52
CA GLY A 35 1.09 6.50 -14.60
C GLY A 35 -0.40 6.47 -14.34
N ASP A 36 -1.21 6.13 -15.35
CA ASP A 36 -2.68 6.07 -15.21
C ASP A 36 -3.14 4.97 -14.24
N TYR A 37 -2.28 4.00 -13.94
CA TYR A 37 -2.57 2.89 -13.04
C TYR A 37 -1.95 3.03 -11.65
N ILE A 38 -1.23 4.15 -11.39
CA ILE A 38 -0.62 4.46 -10.09
C ILE A 38 -1.49 5.45 -9.34
N ASP A 39 -1.94 5.08 -8.15
CA ASP A 39 -2.79 5.93 -7.32
C ASP A 39 -2.01 6.63 -6.20
N ILE A 40 -1.02 5.96 -5.60
CA ILE A 40 -0.19 6.50 -4.52
C ILE A 40 1.26 6.06 -4.74
N VAL A 41 2.21 6.95 -4.47
CA VAL A 41 3.65 6.64 -4.48
C VAL A 41 4.20 6.74 -3.05
N LYS A 42 4.72 5.64 -2.53
CA LYS A 42 5.44 5.57 -1.26
C LYS A 42 6.94 5.68 -1.51
N LEU A 43 7.57 6.76 -1.02
CA LEU A 43 9.03 6.83 -0.93
C LEU A 43 9.47 5.95 0.23
N GLY A 44 9.91 4.74 -0.06
CA GLY A 44 10.14 3.68 0.91
C GLY A 44 11.10 4.09 2.01
N TRP A 45 10.80 3.74 3.26
CA TRP A 45 11.61 3.99 4.44
C TRP A 45 12.06 5.45 4.56
N GLY A 46 13.36 5.69 4.72
CA GLY A 46 13.98 7.02 4.74
C GLY A 46 14.59 7.46 3.41
N THR A 47 14.22 6.88 2.27
CA THR A 47 14.81 7.23 0.96
C THR A 47 14.62 8.70 0.63
N ALA A 48 13.50 9.32 1.01
CA ALA A 48 13.28 10.75 0.84
C ALA A 48 14.37 11.60 1.53
N TYR A 49 14.77 11.21 2.74
CA TYR A 49 15.75 11.96 3.54
C TYR A 49 17.16 11.92 2.93
N VAL A 50 17.51 10.84 2.24
CA VAL A 50 18.85 10.65 1.64
C VAL A 50 18.90 10.93 0.13
N THR A 51 17.78 11.30 -0.50
CA THR A 51 17.71 11.61 -1.93
C THR A 51 18.17 13.05 -2.20
N PRO A 52 19.32 13.28 -2.89
CA PRO A 52 19.90 14.63 -3.02
C PRO A 52 19.04 15.61 -3.86
N ASN A 53 18.19 15.09 -4.72
CA ASN A 53 17.34 15.86 -5.64
C ASN A 53 15.86 15.53 -5.45
N LEU A 54 15.44 15.46 -4.20
CA LEU A 54 14.07 15.09 -3.81
C LEU A 54 13.03 16.04 -4.44
N GLU A 55 13.26 17.35 -4.41
CA GLU A 55 12.36 18.35 -4.98
C GLU A 55 12.08 18.07 -6.46
N ARG A 56 13.13 17.75 -7.25
CA ARG A 56 12.95 17.38 -8.65
C ARG A 56 12.15 16.09 -8.82
N LYS A 57 12.37 15.10 -7.93
CA LYS A 57 11.58 13.85 -7.95
C LYS A 57 10.11 14.16 -7.68
N LEU A 58 9.82 14.97 -6.67
CA LEU A 58 8.44 15.36 -6.32
C LEU A 58 7.78 16.18 -7.43
N GLU A 59 8.54 17.04 -8.16
CA GLU A 59 7.98 17.75 -9.32
C GLU A 59 7.59 16.78 -10.45
N VAL A 60 8.37 15.72 -10.69
CA VAL A 60 8.01 14.65 -11.65
C VAL A 60 6.77 13.90 -11.20
N LEU A 61 6.65 13.64 -9.91
CA LEU A 61 5.49 12.93 -9.32
C LEU A 61 4.27 13.84 -9.10
N LYS A 62 4.34 15.11 -9.49
CA LYS A 62 3.25 16.06 -9.31
C LYS A 62 1.95 15.56 -9.92
N GLY A 63 0.88 15.62 -9.12
CA GLY A 63 -0.43 15.08 -9.49
C GLY A 63 -0.69 13.67 -8.98
N LYS A 64 0.33 13.02 -8.41
CA LYS A 64 0.16 11.77 -7.65
C LYS A 64 0.29 12.04 -6.16
N PRO A 65 -0.57 11.48 -5.31
CA PRO A 65 -0.32 11.41 -3.87
C PRO A 65 1.02 10.74 -3.58
N VAL A 66 1.85 11.39 -2.77
CA VAL A 66 3.14 10.86 -2.32
C VAL A 66 3.14 10.76 -0.82
N VAL A 67 3.61 9.64 -0.28
CA VAL A 67 3.85 9.42 1.15
C VAL A 67 5.31 9.06 1.41
N LEU A 68 5.81 9.44 2.57
CA LEU A 68 7.08 8.93 3.09
C LEU A 68 6.78 7.66 3.89
N GLY A 69 7.55 6.60 3.66
CA GLY A 69 7.29 5.30 4.27
C GLY A 69 7.29 5.33 5.80
N GLY A 70 6.39 4.58 6.41
CA GLY A 70 6.11 4.61 7.86
C GLY A 70 7.33 4.36 8.76
N THR A 71 8.31 3.57 8.32
CA THR A 71 9.57 3.42 9.07
C THR A 71 10.28 4.76 9.29
N PHE A 72 10.16 5.71 8.36
CA PHE A 72 10.74 7.04 8.56
C PHE A 72 9.99 7.84 9.63
N PHE A 73 8.65 7.71 9.67
CA PHE A 73 7.87 8.26 10.79
C PHE A 73 8.34 7.70 12.14
N GLU A 74 8.59 6.38 12.23
CA GLU A 74 9.08 5.74 13.45
C GLU A 74 10.45 6.30 13.90
N VAL A 75 11.37 6.54 12.94
CA VAL A 75 12.66 7.19 13.21
C VAL A 75 12.46 8.60 13.76
N VAL A 76 11.61 9.39 13.13
CA VAL A 76 11.32 10.78 13.54
C VAL A 76 10.65 10.83 14.93
N HIS A 77 9.69 9.93 15.17
CA HIS A 77 9.04 9.78 16.46
C HIS A 77 10.07 9.46 17.57
N SER A 78 10.95 8.49 17.34
CA SER A 78 11.99 8.09 18.29
C SER A 78 13.00 9.20 18.59
N GLN A 79 13.14 10.18 17.69
CA GLN A 79 13.97 11.37 17.90
C GLN A 79 13.21 12.55 18.52
N GLY A 80 11.93 12.42 18.80
CA GLY A 80 11.10 13.49 19.34
C GLY A 80 10.88 14.68 18.38
N LYS A 81 10.89 14.43 17.05
CA LYS A 81 10.89 15.47 16.00
C LYS A 81 9.62 15.50 15.16
N LEU A 82 8.47 15.14 15.73
CA LEU A 82 7.22 15.09 14.97
C LEU A 82 6.79 16.44 14.42
N GLU A 83 7.00 17.54 15.17
CA GLU A 83 6.65 18.89 14.73
C GLU A 83 7.50 19.36 13.54
N GLU A 84 8.82 19.04 13.57
CA GLU A 84 9.69 19.29 12.44
C GLU A 84 9.31 18.44 11.23
N TYR A 85 8.86 17.21 11.45
CA TYR A 85 8.40 16.33 10.39
C TYR A 85 7.13 16.86 9.73
N LYS A 86 6.11 17.25 10.48
CA LYS A 86 4.90 17.87 9.95
C LYS A 86 5.23 19.10 9.09
N ARG A 87 6.12 19.96 9.60
CA ARG A 87 6.57 21.16 8.86
C ARG A 87 7.25 20.76 7.55
N TRP A 88 8.14 19.77 7.58
CA TRP A 88 8.85 19.32 6.40
C TRP A 88 7.91 18.71 5.36
N LEU A 89 6.91 17.90 5.78
CA LEU A 89 5.88 17.39 4.87
C LEU A 89 5.14 18.54 4.16
N GLY A 90 4.78 19.58 4.90
CA GLY A 90 4.15 20.78 4.35
C GLY A 90 5.05 21.55 3.39
N GLU A 91 6.34 21.73 3.70
CA GLU A 91 7.34 22.36 2.82
C GLU A 91 7.53 21.59 1.51
N LEU A 92 7.45 20.25 1.56
CA LEU A 92 7.49 19.39 0.39
C LEU A 92 6.16 19.36 -0.39
N GLY A 93 5.10 20.00 0.13
CA GLY A 93 3.77 20.01 -0.48
C GLY A 93 3.06 18.65 -0.44
N LEU A 94 3.43 17.77 0.49
CA LEU A 94 2.80 16.47 0.65
C LEU A 94 1.47 16.62 1.37
N THR A 95 0.44 15.94 0.88
CA THR A 95 -0.91 15.94 1.46
C THR A 95 -1.24 14.64 2.18
N HIS A 96 -0.44 13.63 2.01
CA HIS A 96 -0.63 12.31 2.60
C HIS A 96 0.56 11.96 3.50
N VAL A 97 0.30 11.16 4.53
CA VAL A 97 1.33 10.67 5.46
C VAL A 97 1.08 9.21 5.80
N GLU A 98 2.15 8.43 5.95
CA GLU A 98 2.07 7.05 6.43
C GLU A 98 2.58 6.97 7.87
N LEU A 99 1.76 6.45 8.79
CA LEU A 99 2.10 6.22 10.19
C LEU A 99 2.21 4.73 10.47
N SER A 100 3.33 4.30 11.05
CA SER A 100 3.54 2.89 11.44
C SER A 100 4.15 2.79 12.83
N ASP A 101 4.04 1.60 13.43
CA ASP A 101 4.62 1.21 14.71
C ASP A 101 5.23 -0.21 14.65
N GLY A 102 5.54 -0.65 13.43
CA GLY A 102 6.00 -2.02 13.19
C GLY A 102 7.38 -2.37 13.74
N VAL A 103 8.21 -1.36 14.06
CA VAL A 103 9.59 -1.52 14.59
C VAL A 103 9.72 -0.98 16.02
N ILE A 104 8.98 0.08 16.35
CA ILE A 104 9.03 0.72 17.69
C ILE A 104 7.94 0.19 18.61
N ASP A 105 8.19 0.22 19.92
CA ASP A 105 7.16 -0.03 20.92
C ASP A 105 6.39 1.28 21.18
N LEU A 106 5.30 1.46 20.43
CA LEU A 106 4.40 2.60 20.54
C LEU A 106 3.10 2.13 21.20
N PRO A 107 2.76 2.65 22.42
CA PRO A 107 1.50 2.32 23.06
C PRO A 107 0.31 2.59 22.15
N ARG A 108 -0.67 1.71 22.13
CA ARG A 108 -1.81 1.76 21.22
C ARG A 108 -2.56 3.09 21.28
N GLU A 109 -2.86 3.55 22.48
CA GLU A 109 -3.55 4.81 22.71
C GLU A 109 -2.74 5.98 22.11
N ARG A 110 -1.40 5.92 22.25
CA ARG A 110 -0.54 6.96 21.69
C ARG A 110 -0.55 6.98 20.17
N LYS A 111 -0.62 5.80 19.52
CA LYS A 111 -0.76 5.72 18.06
C LYS A 111 -2.07 6.35 17.59
N LEU A 112 -3.18 6.07 18.26
CA LEU A 112 -4.49 6.66 17.93
C LEU A 112 -4.46 8.19 18.09
N GLU A 113 -3.92 8.73 19.19
CA GLU A 113 -3.73 10.16 19.36
C GLU A 113 -2.90 10.80 18.22
N LEU A 114 -1.86 10.10 17.75
CA LEU A 114 -1.03 10.57 16.64
C LEU A 114 -1.79 10.56 15.31
N ILE A 115 -2.60 9.53 15.07
CA ILE A 115 -3.47 9.48 13.89
C ILE A 115 -4.44 10.66 13.91
N GLU A 116 -5.14 10.90 15.02
CA GLU A 116 -6.06 12.03 15.17
C GLU A 116 -5.36 13.37 14.97
N ASP A 117 -4.14 13.53 15.47
CA ASP A 117 -3.37 14.76 15.35
C ASP A 117 -2.90 15.01 13.91
N PHE A 118 -2.38 13.97 13.22
CA PHE A 118 -1.98 14.08 11.83
C PHE A 118 -3.17 14.23 10.87
N ALA A 119 -4.31 13.62 11.17
CA ALA A 119 -5.51 13.70 10.34
C ALA A 119 -6.12 15.11 10.26
N ARG A 120 -5.69 16.06 11.13
CA ARG A 120 -6.10 17.46 11.04
C ARG A 120 -5.46 18.19 9.85
N ASP A 121 -4.28 17.76 9.44
CA ASP A 121 -3.46 18.43 8.43
C ASP A 121 -3.22 17.58 7.18
N PHE A 122 -3.30 16.25 7.30
CA PHE A 122 -2.94 15.29 6.26
C PHE A 122 -3.99 14.19 6.11
N ILE A 123 -4.01 13.56 4.94
CA ILE A 123 -4.69 12.29 4.72
C ILE A 123 -3.79 11.18 5.25
N VAL A 124 -4.25 10.47 6.29
CA VAL A 124 -3.44 9.48 7.00
C VAL A 124 -3.66 8.09 6.41
N LEU A 125 -2.56 7.45 6.02
CA LEU A 125 -2.47 6.01 5.84
C LEU A 125 -1.83 5.45 7.11
N SER A 126 -2.49 4.53 7.79
CA SER A 126 -1.93 3.88 8.96
C SER A 126 -1.56 2.44 8.65
N GLU A 127 -0.49 1.93 9.25
CA GLU A 127 0.00 0.57 9.01
C GLU A 127 -0.19 -0.27 10.27
N VAL A 128 -0.87 -1.41 10.14
CA VAL A 128 -1.09 -2.39 11.22
C VAL A 128 -0.29 -3.65 10.95
N GLY A 129 0.43 -4.09 11.97
CA GLY A 129 1.24 -5.30 11.96
C GLY A 129 2.66 -5.06 12.43
N SER A 130 3.38 -6.14 12.78
CA SER A 130 4.78 -6.06 13.17
C SER A 130 5.70 -6.40 12.01
N LYS A 131 6.79 -5.67 11.92
CA LYS A 131 7.92 -5.99 11.02
C LYS A 131 8.81 -7.13 11.59
N ASP A 132 8.57 -7.54 12.83
CA ASP A 132 9.15 -8.76 13.39
C ASP A 132 8.41 -9.98 12.85
N ALA A 133 9.13 -10.81 12.10
CA ALA A 133 8.58 -12.02 11.49
C ALA A 133 8.12 -13.09 12.52
N GLU A 134 8.68 -13.04 13.73
CA GLU A 134 8.33 -13.95 14.84
C GLU A 134 7.13 -13.43 15.67
N ALA A 135 6.74 -12.18 15.50
CA ALA A 135 5.59 -11.62 16.20
C ALA A 135 4.28 -12.24 15.69
N VAL A 136 3.52 -12.83 16.60
CA VAL A 136 2.22 -13.45 16.29
C VAL A 136 1.15 -12.80 17.14
N PHE A 137 0.23 -12.12 16.47
CA PHE A 137 -0.97 -11.55 17.09
C PHE A 137 -2.19 -12.36 16.69
N ALA A 138 -3.18 -12.44 17.59
CA ALA A 138 -4.44 -13.08 17.28
C ALA A 138 -5.22 -12.28 16.23
N PRO A 139 -5.96 -12.92 15.30
CA PRO A 139 -6.72 -12.21 14.26
C PRO A 139 -7.63 -11.10 14.79
N TYR A 140 -8.32 -11.33 15.92
CA TYR A 140 -9.19 -10.33 16.53
C TYR A 140 -8.45 -9.05 16.96
N GLN A 141 -7.16 -9.15 17.34
CA GLN A 141 -6.33 -7.98 17.69
C GLN A 141 -6.07 -7.11 16.45
N TRP A 142 -5.82 -7.72 15.30
CA TRP A 142 -5.69 -7.00 14.03
C TRP A 142 -6.97 -6.23 13.70
N VAL A 143 -8.12 -6.90 13.82
CA VAL A 143 -9.43 -6.27 13.57
C VAL A 143 -9.67 -5.10 14.50
N GLU A 144 -9.41 -5.26 15.81
CA GLU A 144 -9.54 -4.20 16.80
C GLU A 144 -8.63 -3.01 16.49
N TRP A 145 -7.38 -3.28 16.15
CA TRP A 145 -6.43 -2.22 15.81
C TRP A 145 -6.83 -1.47 14.54
N ILE A 146 -7.21 -2.19 13.49
CA ILE A 146 -7.65 -1.58 12.23
C ILE A 146 -8.88 -0.70 12.45
N LYS A 147 -9.91 -1.20 13.13
CA LYS A 147 -11.12 -0.44 13.45
C LYS A 147 -10.79 0.83 14.25
N GLY A 148 -9.96 0.70 15.30
CA GLY A 148 -9.54 1.85 16.10
C GLY A 148 -8.76 2.90 15.31
N GLU A 149 -7.90 2.49 14.36
CA GLU A 149 -7.16 3.44 13.52
C GLU A 149 -8.06 4.16 12.49
N LEU A 150 -9.05 3.45 11.92
CA LEU A 150 -10.06 4.08 11.07
C LEU A 150 -10.92 5.08 11.86
N GLU A 151 -11.36 4.70 13.07
CA GLU A 151 -12.11 5.58 13.96
C GLU A 151 -11.31 6.82 14.39
N ALA A 152 -9.99 6.68 14.57
CA ALA A 152 -9.08 7.79 14.87
C ALA A 152 -8.83 8.73 13.67
N GLY A 153 -9.32 8.40 12.46
CA GLY A 153 -9.25 9.25 11.30
C GLY A 153 -8.26 8.82 10.22
N ALA A 154 -7.73 7.59 10.27
CA ALA A 154 -7.01 7.03 9.13
C ALA A 154 -7.94 6.89 7.93
N TRP A 155 -7.52 7.36 6.76
CA TRP A 155 -8.26 7.20 5.50
C TRP A 155 -8.24 5.76 5.02
N LYS A 156 -7.10 5.10 5.15
CA LYS A 156 -6.90 3.68 4.83
C LYS A 156 -5.95 3.06 5.84
N VAL A 157 -6.13 1.77 6.07
CA VAL A 157 -5.19 0.99 6.88
C VAL A 157 -4.43 0.00 6.00
N ILE A 158 -3.11 0.08 6.05
CA ILE A 158 -2.20 -0.83 5.36
C ILE A 158 -1.98 -2.05 6.25
N THR A 159 -2.14 -3.25 5.71
CA THR A 159 -1.76 -4.47 6.42
C THR A 159 -0.31 -4.82 6.10
N GLU A 160 0.54 -4.81 7.13
CA GLU A 160 1.98 -5.05 7.02
C GLU A 160 2.30 -6.40 6.36
N GLY A 161 3.19 -6.40 5.38
CA GLY A 161 3.69 -7.58 4.69
C GLY A 161 5.19 -7.53 4.43
N ARG A 162 5.85 -6.41 4.66
CA ARG A 162 7.18 -6.01 4.21
C ARG A 162 7.31 -6.02 2.68
N GLU A 163 8.35 -5.38 2.18
CA GLU A 163 8.65 -5.40 0.76
C GLU A 163 9.06 -6.78 0.22
N GLY A 164 9.31 -7.74 1.09
CA GLY A 164 9.65 -9.13 0.75
C GLY A 164 8.51 -10.13 0.95
N GLY A 165 7.37 -9.71 1.54
CA GLY A 165 6.28 -10.63 1.87
C GLY A 165 6.67 -11.65 2.95
N THR A 166 7.32 -11.21 4.04
CA THR A 166 7.94 -12.12 5.03
C THR A 166 7.57 -11.83 6.49
N ALA A 167 6.61 -10.92 6.73
CA ALA A 167 6.11 -10.61 8.08
C ALA A 167 4.64 -10.20 8.01
N GLY A 168 4.05 -9.84 9.12
CA GLY A 168 2.68 -9.35 9.22
C GLY A 168 1.66 -10.37 8.72
N ILE A 169 1.02 -10.08 7.56
CA ILE A 169 0.06 -10.98 6.91
C ILE A 169 0.73 -12.16 6.20
N TYR A 170 2.07 -12.23 6.20
CA TYR A 170 2.84 -13.36 5.68
C TYR A 170 3.61 -14.08 6.80
N ARG A 171 3.95 -15.34 6.55
CA ARG A 171 4.90 -16.10 7.34
C ARG A 171 6.34 -15.74 6.92
N PRO A 172 7.36 -16.04 7.76
CA PRO A 172 8.76 -15.88 7.36
C PRO A 172 9.13 -16.60 6.05
N THR A 173 8.39 -17.65 5.70
CA THR A 173 8.55 -18.44 4.46
C THR A 173 8.00 -17.72 3.21
N GLY A 174 7.31 -16.59 3.35
CA GLY A 174 6.58 -15.90 2.28
C GLY A 174 5.19 -16.44 2.02
N GLU A 175 4.74 -17.44 2.78
CA GLU A 175 3.37 -17.97 2.70
C GLU A 175 2.39 -16.99 3.34
N MET A 176 1.26 -16.72 2.67
CA MET A 176 0.22 -15.85 3.19
C MET A 176 -0.53 -16.51 4.35
N ARG A 177 -0.84 -15.74 5.37
CA ARG A 177 -1.68 -16.13 6.50
C ARG A 177 -3.16 -15.94 6.13
N THR A 178 -3.66 -16.77 5.21
CA THR A 178 -5.00 -16.61 4.61
C THR A 178 -6.11 -16.48 5.65
N GLY A 179 -6.10 -17.32 6.70
CA GLY A 179 -7.10 -17.22 7.76
C GLY A 179 -7.07 -15.90 8.54
N LEU A 180 -5.91 -15.23 8.66
CA LEU A 180 -5.83 -13.88 9.22
C LEU A 180 -6.44 -12.85 8.27
N VAL A 181 -6.10 -12.94 6.98
CA VAL A 181 -6.61 -12.02 5.96
C VAL A 181 -8.13 -12.17 5.81
N ASP A 182 -8.63 -13.40 5.81
CA ASP A 182 -10.08 -13.69 5.73
C ASP A 182 -10.83 -13.13 6.94
N GLU A 183 -10.29 -13.27 8.16
CA GLU A 183 -10.90 -12.69 9.37
C GLU A 183 -10.93 -11.17 9.32
N ILE A 184 -9.84 -10.52 8.89
CA ILE A 184 -9.80 -9.06 8.73
C ILE A 184 -10.86 -8.62 7.71
N ALA A 185 -10.93 -9.27 6.54
CA ALA A 185 -11.85 -8.91 5.47
C ALA A 185 -13.32 -9.24 5.79
N HIS A 186 -13.58 -10.14 6.75
CA HIS A 186 -14.93 -10.40 7.26
C HIS A 186 -15.44 -9.26 8.15
N GLU A 187 -14.55 -8.66 8.93
CA GLU A 187 -14.88 -7.69 9.98
C GLU A 187 -14.70 -6.22 9.56
N VAL A 188 -13.92 -5.96 8.51
CA VAL A 188 -13.57 -4.62 8.00
C VAL A 188 -13.85 -4.56 6.50
N ASP A 189 -14.40 -3.44 6.02
CA ASP A 189 -14.59 -3.24 4.59
C ASP A 189 -13.23 -3.27 3.87
N VAL A 190 -13.09 -4.16 2.89
CA VAL A 190 -11.89 -4.30 2.06
C VAL A 190 -11.53 -2.99 1.35
N ALA A 191 -12.54 -2.15 1.07
CA ALA A 191 -12.32 -0.83 0.50
C ALA A 191 -11.50 0.09 1.43
N ASP A 192 -11.52 -0.10 2.75
CA ASP A 192 -10.75 0.69 3.72
C ASP A 192 -9.35 0.14 3.98
N LEU A 193 -9.01 -0.99 3.38
CA LEU A 193 -7.72 -1.65 3.55
C LEU A 193 -6.83 -1.46 2.32
N ILE A 194 -5.51 -1.50 2.54
CA ILE A 194 -4.50 -1.68 1.51
C ILE A 194 -3.66 -2.89 1.93
N PHE A 195 -3.71 -3.97 1.16
CA PHE A 195 -2.91 -5.16 1.43
C PHE A 195 -1.54 -5.03 0.78
N GLU A 196 -0.46 -5.17 1.54
CA GLU A 196 0.87 -5.24 0.95
C GLU A 196 1.03 -6.52 0.14
N ALA A 197 1.26 -6.38 -1.16
CA ALA A 197 1.34 -7.47 -2.13
C ALA A 197 2.57 -7.33 -3.04
N PRO A 198 3.79 -7.50 -2.50
CA PRO A 198 5.03 -7.20 -3.21
C PRO A 198 5.37 -8.21 -4.32
N SER A 199 4.66 -9.32 -4.42
CA SER A 199 4.92 -10.36 -5.40
C SER A 199 3.72 -10.64 -6.31
N LYS A 200 3.98 -11.10 -7.55
CA LYS A 200 2.92 -11.57 -8.46
C LYS A 200 1.98 -12.58 -7.79
N GLY A 201 2.52 -13.50 -7.00
CA GLY A 201 1.73 -14.54 -6.34
C GLY A 201 0.72 -13.97 -5.36
N SER A 202 1.14 -13.01 -4.53
CA SER A 202 0.25 -12.30 -3.61
C SER A 202 -0.76 -11.42 -4.34
N GLN A 203 -0.34 -10.68 -5.38
CA GLN A 203 -1.22 -9.85 -6.20
C GLN A 203 -2.34 -10.69 -6.82
N ALA A 204 -1.99 -11.80 -7.47
CA ALA A 204 -2.97 -12.72 -8.08
C ALA A 204 -3.91 -13.32 -7.04
N TRP A 205 -3.41 -13.67 -5.85
CA TRP A 205 -4.23 -14.21 -4.78
C TRP A 205 -5.27 -13.18 -4.29
N PHE A 206 -4.84 -11.94 -4.03
CA PHE A 206 -5.75 -10.88 -3.59
C PHE A 206 -6.82 -10.54 -4.64
N VAL A 207 -6.43 -10.45 -5.92
CA VAL A 207 -7.37 -10.20 -7.01
C VAL A 207 -8.41 -11.32 -7.13
N LYS A 208 -8.01 -12.59 -6.94
CA LYS A 208 -8.96 -13.72 -6.96
C LYS A 208 -9.87 -13.74 -5.74
N GLN A 209 -9.34 -13.42 -4.58
CA GLN A 209 -10.08 -13.50 -3.31
C GLN A 209 -11.09 -12.36 -3.15
N PHE A 210 -10.71 -11.13 -3.52
CA PHE A 210 -11.49 -9.92 -3.26
C PHE A 210 -11.93 -9.17 -4.52
N GLY A 211 -11.58 -9.69 -5.68
CA GLY A 211 -11.90 -9.07 -6.97
C GLY A 211 -10.87 -8.01 -7.42
N PRO A 212 -11.05 -7.52 -8.66
CA PRO A 212 -10.10 -6.60 -9.30
C PRO A 212 -9.99 -5.25 -8.60
N ALA A 213 -11.00 -4.84 -7.83
CA ALA A 213 -11.05 -3.57 -7.11
C ALA A 213 -10.33 -3.58 -5.75
N VAL A 214 -9.65 -4.67 -5.36
CA VAL A 214 -8.88 -4.73 -4.12
C VAL A 214 -7.71 -3.74 -4.13
N ASN A 215 -7.50 -3.02 -3.01
CA ASN A 215 -6.38 -2.09 -2.89
C ASN A 215 -5.09 -2.84 -2.53
N LEU A 216 -4.03 -2.62 -3.30
CA LEU A 216 -2.77 -3.31 -3.15
C LEU A 216 -1.61 -2.34 -2.95
N GLY A 217 -0.77 -2.64 -1.95
CA GLY A 217 0.39 -1.84 -1.56
C GLY A 217 1.73 -2.55 -1.80
N ASN A 218 2.79 -1.77 -1.66
CA ASN A 218 4.18 -2.19 -1.92
C ASN A 218 4.38 -2.78 -3.32
N ILE A 219 3.62 -2.30 -4.31
CA ILE A 219 3.78 -2.73 -5.70
C ILE A 219 5.07 -2.11 -6.26
N PRO A 220 6.02 -2.92 -6.75
CA PRO A 220 7.18 -2.38 -7.44
C PRO A 220 6.76 -1.61 -8.72
N PRO A 221 7.44 -0.52 -9.10
CA PRO A 221 7.08 0.25 -10.30
C PRO A 221 6.99 -0.59 -11.58
N GLU A 222 7.86 -1.58 -11.73
CA GLU A 222 7.88 -2.51 -12.86
C GLU A 222 6.73 -3.52 -12.86
N GLU A 223 6.05 -3.71 -11.73
CA GLU A 223 4.92 -4.62 -11.57
C GLU A 223 3.54 -3.94 -11.79
N VAL A 224 3.49 -2.63 -12.04
CA VAL A 224 2.23 -1.90 -12.21
C VAL A 224 1.43 -2.40 -13.41
N ILE A 225 2.06 -2.46 -14.61
CA ILE A 225 1.40 -3.03 -15.81
C ILE A 225 1.09 -4.52 -15.63
N PRO A 226 2.01 -5.38 -15.15
CA PRO A 226 1.69 -6.76 -14.78
C PRO A 226 0.48 -6.90 -13.84
N LEU A 227 0.36 -6.07 -12.80
CA LEU A 227 -0.80 -6.07 -11.89
C LEU A 227 -2.08 -5.68 -12.62
N GLU A 228 -2.06 -4.65 -13.46
CA GLU A 228 -3.24 -4.25 -14.22
C GLU A 228 -3.72 -5.38 -15.14
N THR A 229 -2.80 -6.17 -15.74
CA THR A 229 -3.20 -7.36 -16.51
C THR A 229 -3.86 -8.44 -15.65
N LEU A 230 -3.51 -8.56 -14.36
CA LEU A 230 -4.23 -9.45 -13.44
C LEU A 230 -5.63 -8.92 -13.13
N ARG A 231 -5.78 -7.60 -12.86
CA ARG A 231 -7.06 -6.95 -12.56
C ARG A 231 -8.05 -7.05 -13.72
N LEU A 232 -7.56 -6.96 -14.95
CA LEU A 232 -8.37 -7.06 -16.16
C LEU A 232 -8.61 -8.50 -16.64
N GLY A 233 -8.13 -9.53 -15.92
CA GLY A 233 -8.29 -10.93 -16.33
C GLY A 233 -7.49 -11.29 -17.58
N LEU A 234 -6.47 -10.52 -17.95
CA LEU A 234 -5.64 -10.75 -19.15
C LEU A 234 -4.51 -11.77 -18.92
N ARG A 235 -4.49 -12.41 -17.75
CA ARG A 235 -3.52 -13.44 -17.38
C ARG A 235 -4.22 -14.72 -16.97
N ALA A 236 -3.59 -15.86 -17.25
CA ALA A 236 -4.10 -17.19 -16.87
C ALA A 236 -4.40 -17.31 -15.38
N ASP A 237 -3.68 -16.53 -14.53
CA ASP A 237 -3.85 -16.54 -13.08
C ASP A 237 -5.23 -16.04 -12.64
N THR A 238 -5.87 -15.13 -13.37
CA THR A 238 -7.12 -14.44 -12.98
C THR A 238 -8.20 -14.44 -14.07
N LEU A 239 -7.92 -15.03 -15.23
CA LEU A 239 -8.79 -15.02 -16.39
C LEU A 239 -10.22 -15.50 -16.05
N LYS A 240 -10.34 -16.61 -15.32
CA LYS A 240 -11.64 -17.24 -15.03
C LYS A 240 -12.45 -16.53 -13.96
N GLU A 241 -11.74 -15.87 -13.01
CA GLU A 241 -12.34 -15.19 -11.88
C GLU A 241 -12.77 -13.76 -12.22
N VAL A 242 -12.06 -13.11 -13.13
CA VAL A 242 -12.30 -11.71 -13.49
C VAL A 242 -13.18 -11.57 -14.73
N LEU A 243 -13.01 -12.44 -15.73
CA LEU A 243 -13.85 -12.45 -16.92
C LEU A 243 -14.97 -13.48 -16.75
N PRO A 244 -16.22 -13.07 -16.49
CA PRO A 244 -17.34 -13.99 -16.47
C PRO A 244 -17.65 -14.45 -17.89
N GLY A 245 -17.08 -15.58 -18.26
CA GLY A 245 -17.36 -16.25 -19.52
C GLY A 245 -18.21 -17.46 -19.27
N GLU A 246 -19.44 -17.48 -19.73
CA GLU A 246 -20.29 -18.68 -19.70
C GLU A 246 -19.75 -19.81 -20.57
N ASP A 247 -18.75 -19.68 -21.36
CA ASP A 247 -18.14 -20.74 -22.16
C ASP A 247 -16.71 -20.39 -22.59
N LEU A 248 -15.76 -20.32 -21.64
CA LEU A 248 -14.38 -20.48 -22.06
C LEU A 248 -14.22 -21.93 -22.55
N PRO A 249 -13.92 -22.22 -23.83
CA PRO A 249 -13.75 -23.55 -24.29
C PRO A 249 -12.66 -24.25 -23.49
N VAL A 250 -13.04 -25.29 -22.76
CA VAL A 250 -12.11 -26.18 -22.06
C VAL A 250 -11.46 -27.03 -23.14
N SER A 251 -10.20 -26.69 -23.45
CA SER A 251 -9.38 -27.53 -24.34
C SER A 251 -8.79 -28.71 -23.59
#